data_c87f830723cdb2f9617bac77e18b6ba9
#
_entry.id   c87f830723cdb2f9617bac77e18b6ba9
#
_cell.length_a   1.000
_cell.length_b   1.000
_cell.length_c   1.000
_cell.angle_alpha   90.00
_cell.angle_beta   90.00
_cell.angle_gamma   90.00
#
_symmetry.space_group_name_H-M   'P 1'
#
loop_
_entity.id
_entity.type
_entity.pdbx_description
1 polymer ?
#
loop_
_entity_poly.entity_id
_entity_poly.type
_entity_poly.pdbx_seq_one_letter_code
_entity_poly.pdbx_strand_id
1 'polypeptide(L)'
;FLHLWSTVFVCVMLGAAEDFKADLLSPYFRLVVKLLAFGIFLWTTPDAVPDAIGVPLLDKLFASPVLAWGICTLFCVGFINAFNMADGANGLVPGIATAAFGIRFLGDGRPAGGVLFFVCLMFLILNVISGWFFLGDTGSYGLGAALVCYGLMGVANGDFSAGFMASLFAYP
;
A
#
# COMPACT_ATOMS: atom_id res chain seq x y z
N PHE A 1 -1.37 4.54 14.66
CA PHE A 1 -1.91 5.45 13.61
C PHE A 1 -0.89 6.48 13.13
N LEU A 2 -0.16 7.15 14.01
CA LEU A 2 0.82 8.19 13.62
C LEU A 2 1.91 7.63 12.70
N HIS A 3 2.49 6.47 13.04
CA HIS A 3 3.55 5.83 12.24
C HIS A 3 3.09 5.42 10.83
N LEU A 4 1.84 4.96 10.69
CA LEU A 4 1.25 4.66 9.38
C LEU A 4 1.21 5.92 8.51
N TRP A 5 0.61 7.00 9.03
CA TRP A 5 0.47 8.22 8.25
C TRP A 5 1.79 8.92 7.96
N SER A 6 2.78 8.81 8.86
CA SER A 6 4.13 9.31 8.58
C SER A 6 4.79 8.52 7.44
N THR A 7 4.61 7.21 7.37
CA THR A 7 5.13 6.38 6.27
C THR A 7 4.44 6.70 4.94
N VAL A 8 3.11 6.84 4.96
CA VAL A 8 2.34 7.30 3.78
C VAL A 8 2.84 8.68 3.31
N PHE A 9 3.04 9.62 4.24
CA PHE A 9 3.54 10.95 3.92
C PHE A 9 4.93 10.93 3.28
N VAL A 10 5.85 10.11 3.78
CA VAL A 10 7.18 9.92 3.17
C VAL A 10 7.04 9.42 1.73
N CYS A 11 6.16 8.45 1.47
CA CYS A 11 5.92 7.94 0.12
C CYS A 11 5.31 9.01 -0.80
N VAL A 12 4.35 9.78 -0.31
CA VAL A 12 3.78 10.94 -1.04
C VAL A 12 4.85 11.95 -1.39
N MET A 13 5.74 12.29 -0.46
CA MET A 13 6.83 13.24 -0.72
C MET A 13 7.84 12.72 -1.76
N LEU A 14 8.14 11.41 -1.74
CA LEU A 14 8.98 10.79 -2.77
C LEU A 14 8.35 10.88 -4.15
N GLY A 15 7.05 10.57 -4.27
CA GLY A 15 6.32 10.69 -5.52
C GLY A 15 6.22 12.13 -6.00
N ALA A 16 5.91 13.07 -5.09
CA ALA A 16 5.83 14.50 -5.42
C ALA A 16 7.16 15.05 -5.97
N ALA A 17 8.30 14.59 -5.45
CA ALA A 17 9.60 14.97 -5.96
C ALA A 17 9.81 14.52 -7.41
N GLU A 18 9.33 13.31 -7.78
CA GLU A 18 9.41 12.79 -9.15
C GLU A 18 8.43 13.49 -10.09
N ASP A 19 7.19 13.74 -9.65
CA ASP A 19 6.19 14.46 -10.43
C ASP A 19 6.63 15.91 -10.69
N PHE A 20 7.33 16.53 -9.73
CA PHE A 20 7.85 17.89 -9.90
C PHE A 20 9.00 17.96 -10.89
N LYS A 21 9.90 16.99 -10.87
CA LYS A 21 11.02 16.91 -11.82
C LYS A 21 11.42 15.45 -12.00
N ALA A 22 11.15 14.94 -13.20
CA ALA A 22 11.52 13.58 -13.58
C ALA A 22 13.05 13.35 -13.36
N ASP A 23 13.39 12.17 -12.88
CA ASP A 23 14.76 11.76 -12.55
C ASP A 23 15.48 12.65 -11.49
N LEU A 24 14.70 13.37 -10.66
CA LEU A 24 15.27 14.14 -9.55
C LEU A 24 15.97 13.25 -8.54
N LEU A 25 15.36 12.09 -8.25
CA LEU A 25 15.86 11.12 -7.28
C LEU A 25 16.31 9.86 -8.00
N SER A 26 17.50 9.34 -7.68
CA SER A 26 17.93 8.07 -8.25
C SER A 26 16.99 6.92 -7.84
N PRO A 27 16.77 5.90 -8.68
CA PRO A 27 15.96 4.74 -8.34
C PRO A 27 16.41 4.04 -7.05
N TYR A 28 17.72 3.97 -6.82
CA TYR A 28 18.29 3.40 -5.59
C TYR A 28 17.94 4.23 -4.35
N PHE A 29 17.98 5.55 -4.46
CA PHE A 29 17.61 6.43 -3.33
C PHE A 29 16.13 6.24 -2.97
N ARG A 30 15.24 6.22 -3.96
CA ARG A 30 13.80 5.96 -3.75
C ARG A 30 13.56 4.60 -3.10
N LEU A 31 14.28 3.57 -3.54
CA LEU A 31 14.20 2.22 -2.96
C LEU A 31 14.64 2.22 -1.50
N VAL A 32 15.81 2.81 -1.19
CA VAL A 32 16.35 2.86 0.17
C VAL A 32 15.42 3.62 1.12
N VAL A 33 14.90 4.77 0.69
CA VAL A 33 13.97 5.55 1.54
C VAL A 33 12.69 4.77 1.83
N LYS A 34 12.12 4.08 0.83
CA LYS A 34 10.95 3.19 1.04
C LYS A 34 11.27 2.04 2.00
N LEU A 35 12.43 1.37 1.84
CA LEU A 35 12.87 0.31 2.75
C LEU A 35 13.01 0.82 4.19
N LEU A 36 13.61 1.99 4.39
CA LEU A 36 13.73 2.59 5.72
C LEU A 36 12.37 2.97 6.31
N ALA A 37 11.51 3.61 5.52
CA ALA A 37 10.19 4.04 5.98
C ALA A 37 9.33 2.84 6.43
N PHE A 38 9.24 1.78 5.62
CA PHE A 38 8.49 0.58 5.98
C PHE A 38 9.17 -0.26 7.05
N GLY A 39 10.50 -0.35 7.02
CA GLY A 39 11.26 -1.03 8.07
C GLY A 39 11.03 -0.40 9.45
N ILE A 40 11.08 0.94 9.54
CA ILE A 40 10.78 1.67 10.77
C ILE A 40 9.31 1.51 11.16
N PHE A 41 8.37 1.62 10.22
CA PHE A 41 6.95 1.43 10.47
C PHE A 41 6.67 0.07 11.12
N LEU A 42 7.13 -1.02 10.50
CA LEU A 42 6.88 -2.37 10.99
C LEU A 42 7.65 -2.68 12.29
N TRP A 43 8.83 -2.09 12.46
CA TRP A 43 9.58 -2.19 13.72
C TRP A 43 8.87 -1.50 14.88
N THR A 44 8.28 -0.32 14.63
CA THR A 44 7.56 0.46 15.65
C THR A 44 6.10 0.03 15.84
N THR A 45 5.58 -0.81 14.94
CA THR A 45 4.22 -1.33 14.96
C THR A 45 4.24 -2.85 14.73
N PRO A 46 4.80 -3.63 15.66
CA PRO A 46 4.93 -5.09 15.49
C PRO A 46 3.58 -5.78 15.28
N ASP A 47 2.51 -5.24 15.84
CA ASP A 47 1.13 -5.73 15.65
C ASP A 47 0.64 -5.63 14.19
N ALA A 48 1.38 -4.95 13.31
CA ALA A 48 1.09 -4.91 11.87
C ALA A 48 1.77 -6.06 11.09
N VAL A 49 2.64 -6.82 11.74
CA VAL A 49 3.31 -7.98 11.13
C VAL A 49 2.49 -9.24 11.47
N PRO A 50 1.94 -9.97 10.48
CA PRO A 50 1.21 -11.20 10.75
C PRO A 50 2.11 -12.28 11.34
N ASP A 51 1.59 -13.08 12.29
CA ASP A 51 2.29 -14.27 12.82
C ASP A 51 2.28 -15.45 11.83
N ALA A 52 1.30 -15.49 10.92
CA ALA A 52 1.15 -16.49 9.88
C ALA A 52 0.32 -15.92 8.72
N ILE A 53 0.53 -16.47 7.53
CA ILE A 53 -0.21 -16.09 6.31
C ILE A 53 -1.07 -17.22 5.75
N GLY A 54 -1.13 -18.37 6.45
CA GLY A 54 -1.91 -19.53 6.06
C GLY A 54 -1.26 -20.38 4.95
N VAL A 55 0.02 -20.20 4.68
CA VAL A 55 0.82 -21.03 3.75
C VAL A 55 1.88 -21.77 4.55
N PRO A 56 1.74 -23.09 4.78
CA PRO A 56 2.57 -23.84 5.75
C PRO A 56 4.08 -23.72 5.57
N LEU A 57 4.56 -23.56 4.33
CA LEU A 57 5.98 -23.40 4.05
C LEU A 57 6.47 -21.98 4.45
N LEU A 58 5.67 -20.97 4.18
CA LEU A 58 5.98 -19.56 4.49
C LEU A 58 5.76 -19.27 5.98
N ASP A 59 4.76 -19.89 6.61
CA ASP A 59 4.47 -19.73 8.04
C ASP A 59 5.66 -20.12 8.93
N LYS A 60 6.52 -21.05 8.46
CA LYS A 60 7.79 -21.37 9.15
C LYS A 60 8.76 -20.19 9.18
N LEU A 61 8.74 -19.33 8.16
CA LEU A 61 9.56 -18.11 8.12
C LEU A 61 8.97 -17.03 9.03
N PHE A 62 7.65 -16.96 9.11
CA PHE A 62 6.95 -16.03 10.00
C PHE A 62 7.08 -16.40 11.49
N ALA A 63 7.45 -17.64 11.82
CA ALA A 63 7.80 -18.03 13.18
C ALA A 63 9.03 -17.28 13.75
N SER A 64 9.86 -16.67 12.88
CA SER A 64 10.95 -15.79 13.29
C SER A 64 10.52 -14.33 13.12
N PRO A 65 10.39 -13.52 14.19
CA PRO A 65 9.97 -12.12 14.09
C PRO A 65 10.85 -11.28 13.16
N VAL A 66 12.16 -11.54 13.13
CA VAL A 66 13.10 -10.82 12.27
C VAL A 66 12.87 -11.16 10.80
N LEU A 67 12.63 -12.43 10.47
CA LEU A 67 12.32 -12.85 9.11
C LEU A 67 10.96 -12.32 8.67
N ALA A 68 9.93 -12.41 9.51
CA ALA A 68 8.61 -11.86 9.24
C ALA A 68 8.67 -10.35 8.97
N TRP A 69 9.38 -9.60 9.82
CA TRP A 69 9.64 -8.17 9.62
C TRP A 69 10.32 -7.87 8.27
N GLY A 70 11.39 -8.61 7.95
CA GLY A 70 12.12 -8.42 6.69
C GLY A 70 11.27 -8.74 5.46
N ILE A 71 10.53 -9.85 5.48
CA ILE A 71 9.62 -10.28 4.41
C ILE A 71 8.52 -9.24 4.20
N CYS A 72 7.86 -8.78 5.27
CA CYS A 72 6.82 -7.77 5.19
C CYS A 72 7.36 -6.44 4.68
N THR A 73 8.56 -6.03 5.10
CA THR A 73 9.21 -4.81 4.58
C THR A 73 9.44 -4.89 3.07
N LEU A 74 10.02 -5.99 2.60
CA LEU A 74 10.25 -6.23 1.17
C LEU A 74 8.94 -6.30 0.38
N PHE A 75 7.92 -6.95 0.94
CA PHE A 75 6.59 -7.02 0.35
C PHE A 75 5.98 -5.62 0.19
N CYS A 76 6.02 -4.77 1.22
CA CYS A 76 5.50 -3.41 1.15
C CYS A 76 6.16 -2.59 0.04
N VAL A 77 7.48 -2.64 -0.02
CA VAL A 77 8.24 -1.88 -1.03
C VAL A 77 8.00 -2.43 -2.43
N GLY A 78 7.96 -3.76 -2.59
CA GLY A 78 7.64 -4.42 -3.85
C GLY A 78 6.24 -4.05 -4.34
N PHE A 79 5.26 -4.10 -3.43
CA PHE A 79 3.88 -3.73 -3.71
C PHE A 79 3.75 -2.30 -4.21
N ILE A 80 4.36 -1.31 -3.53
CA ILE A 80 4.28 0.09 -3.95
C ILE A 80 4.91 0.31 -5.32
N ASN A 81 6.04 -0.35 -5.59
CA ASN A 81 6.66 -0.24 -6.91
C ASN A 81 5.77 -0.85 -8.00
N ALA A 82 5.19 -2.04 -7.76
CA ALA A 82 4.25 -2.66 -8.69
C ALA A 82 2.99 -1.79 -8.90
N PHE A 83 2.45 -1.23 -7.80
CA PHE A 83 1.28 -0.36 -7.83
C PHE A 83 1.52 0.92 -8.64
N ASN A 84 2.70 1.52 -8.52
CA ASN A 84 3.12 2.66 -9.33
C ASN A 84 3.29 2.27 -10.81
N MET A 85 3.88 1.10 -11.10
CA MET A 85 4.00 0.62 -12.48
C MET A 85 2.63 0.34 -13.13
N ALA A 86 1.64 -0.06 -12.34
CA ALA A 86 0.27 -0.32 -12.81
C ALA A 86 -0.50 0.96 -13.15
N ASP A 87 -0.05 2.14 -12.70
CA ASP A 87 -0.71 3.44 -12.97
C ASP A 87 -0.54 3.94 -14.42
N GLY A 88 -0.31 3.00 -15.33
CA GLY A 88 -0.28 3.29 -16.77
C GLY A 88 -1.64 3.22 -17.49
N ALA A 89 -2.69 2.74 -16.83
CA ALA A 89 -4.02 2.56 -17.38
C ALA A 89 -5.09 3.29 -16.56
N ASN A 90 -5.90 4.13 -17.26
CA ASN A 90 -6.99 4.84 -16.61
C ASN A 90 -7.95 3.88 -15.89
N GLY A 91 -8.27 4.20 -14.66
CA GLY A 91 -9.19 3.44 -13.82
C GLY A 91 -8.60 2.22 -13.12
N LEU A 92 -7.42 1.71 -13.51
CA LEU A 92 -6.86 0.51 -12.92
C LEU A 92 -6.49 0.70 -11.45
N VAL A 93 -5.51 1.55 -11.19
CA VAL A 93 -5.01 1.81 -9.82
C VAL A 93 -6.07 2.45 -8.92
N PRO A 94 -6.79 3.51 -9.34
CA PRO A 94 -7.86 4.06 -8.53
C PRO A 94 -9.03 3.08 -8.33
N GLY A 95 -9.28 2.18 -9.30
CA GLY A 95 -10.29 1.12 -9.18
C GLY A 95 -9.95 0.09 -8.11
N ILE A 96 -8.71 -0.41 -8.11
CA ILE A 96 -8.19 -1.33 -7.08
C ILE A 96 -8.27 -0.66 -5.70
N ALA A 97 -7.81 0.60 -5.59
CA ALA A 97 -7.86 1.34 -4.34
C ALA A 97 -9.30 1.54 -3.83
N THR A 98 -10.23 1.91 -4.73
CA THR A 98 -11.65 2.05 -4.40
C THR A 98 -12.24 0.74 -3.89
N ALA A 99 -11.99 -0.38 -4.59
CA ALA A 99 -12.49 -1.69 -4.18
C ALA A 99 -11.93 -2.10 -2.81
N ALA A 100 -10.63 -1.98 -2.60
CA ALA A 100 -9.97 -2.37 -1.35
C ALA A 100 -10.44 -1.54 -0.15
N PHE A 101 -10.49 -0.21 -0.27
CA PHE A 101 -11.01 0.65 0.81
C PHE A 101 -12.51 0.50 1.00
N GLY A 102 -13.27 0.21 -0.06
CA GLY A 102 -14.70 -0.08 0.02
C GLY A 102 -14.98 -1.36 0.82
N ILE A 103 -14.26 -2.45 0.54
CA ILE A 103 -14.35 -3.70 1.30
C ILE A 103 -14.00 -3.44 2.77
N ARG A 104 -12.94 -2.69 3.04
CA ARG A 104 -12.54 -2.34 4.39
C ARG A 104 -13.60 -1.53 5.11
N PHE A 105 -14.16 -0.51 4.47
CA PHE A 105 -15.21 0.33 5.03
C PHE A 105 -16.49 -0.45 5.34
N LEU A 106 -16.91 -1.33 4.42
CA LEU A 106 -18.09 -2.17 4.61
C LEU A 106 -17.88 -3.26 5.67
N GLY A 107 -16.63 -3.73 5.86
CA GLY A 107 -16.30 -4.77 6.83
C GLY A 107 -16.24 -4.29 8.28
N ASP A 108 -15.59 -3.17 8.54
CA ASP A 108 -15.36 -2.67 9.91
C ASP A 108 -16.03 -1.33 10.23
N GLY A 109 -16.62 -0.66 9.24
CA GLY A 109 -17.30 0.62 9.40
C GLY A 109 -16.40 1.78 9.85
N ARG A 110 -15.07 1.61 9.83
CA ARG A 110 -14.15 2.62 10.35
C ARG A 110 -14.16 3.89 9.47
N PRO A 111 -14.32 5.09 10.06
CA PRO A 111 -14.42 6.32 9.27
C PRO A 111 -13.25 6.58 8.32
N ALA A 112 -12.03 6.18 8.70
CA ALA A 112 -10.84 6.35 7.87
C ALA A 112 -10.92 5.54 6.55
N GLY A 113 -11.44 4.29 6.60
CA GLY A 113 -11.69 3.49 5.40
C GLY A 113 -12.74 4.13 4.51
N GLY A 114 -13.80 4.69 5.10
CA GLY A 114 -14.85 5.39 4.36
C GLY A 114 -14.35 6.64 3.65
N VAL A 115 -13.55 7.47 4.31
CA VAL A 115 -12.97 8.67 3.67
C VAL A 115 -12.10 8.28 2.48
N LEU A 116 -11.20 7.31 2.65
CA LEU A 116 -10.34 6.84 1.56
C LEU A 116 -11.15 6.22 0.41
N PHE A 117 -12.19 5.44 0.72
CA PHE A 117 -13.10 4.89 -0.28
C PHE A 117 -13.74 5.98 -1.13
N PHE A 118 -14.37 6.98 -0.49
CA PHE A 118 -15.05 8.06 -1.24
C PHE A 118 -14.08 8.93 -2.03
N VAL A 119 -12.90 9.22 -1.51
CA VAL A 119 -11.87 9.97 -2.23
C VAL A 119 -11.39 9.18 -3.45
N CYS A 120 -11.09 7.90 -3.31
CA CYS A 120 -10.68 7.04 -4.42
C CYS A 120 -11.79 6.88 -5.46
N LEU A 121 -13.05 6.73 -5.02
CA LEU A 121 -14.21 6.63 -5.92
C LEU A 121 -14.41 7.89 -6.75
N MET A 122 -14.34 9.07 -6.12
CA MET A 122 -14.44 10.35 -6.83
C MET A 122 -13.30 10.52 -7.83
N PHE A 123 -12.07 10.17 -7.43
CA PHE A 123 -10.93 10.21 -8.33
C PHE A 123 -11.09 9.22 -9.49
N LEU A 124 -11.53 7.98 -9.22
CA LEU A 124 -11.80 6.96 -10.24
C LEU A 124 -12.79 7.48 -11.30
N ILE A 125 -13.90 8.07 -10.86
CA ILE A 125 -14.93 8.63 -11.75
C ILE A 125 -14.30 9.71 -12.64
N LEU A 126 -13.55 10.64 -12.06
CA LEU A 126 -12.90 11.73 -12.82
C LEU A 126 -11.82 11.19 -13.76
N ASN A 127 -11.00 10.24 -13.32
CA ASN A 127 -9.94 9.64 -14.12
C ASN A 127 -10.50 8.89 -15.35
N VAL A 128 -11.56 8.09 -15.17
CA VAL A 128 -12.17 7.31 -16.25
C VAL A 128 -12.96 8.19 -17.22
N ILE A 129 -13.78 9.14 -16.71
CA ILE A 129 -14.66 9.95 -17.55
C ILE A 129 -13.86 11.00 -18.32
N SER A 130 -12.94 11.71 -17.67
CA SER A 130 -12.24 12.81 -18.29
C SER A 130 -10.95 12.38 -19.02
N GLY A 131 -10.27 11.35 -18.54
CA GLY A 131 -8.95 10.94 -19.01
C GLY A 131 -7.84 11.99 -18.81
N TRP A 132 -8.13 13.08 -18.09
CA TRP A 132 -7.21 14.19 -17.88
C TRP A 132 -6.56 14.21 -16.49
N PHE A 133 -7.15 13.47 -15.55
CA PHE A 133 -6.65 13.39 -14.18
C PHE A 133 -5.84 12.11 -14.02
N PHE A 134 -4.56 12.25 -13.77
CA PHE A 134 -3.64 11.15 -13.50
C PHE A 134 -3.23 11.16 -12.02
N LEU A 135 -2.99 10.00 -11.48
CA LEU A 135 -2.57 9.83 -10.10
C LEU A 135 -1.15 10.34 -9.88
N GLY A 136 -0.29 10.13 -10.89
CA GLY A 136 1.13 10.41 -10.83
C GLY A 136 1.87 9.54 -9.81
N ASP A 137 3.17 9.75 -9.66
CA ASP A 137 3.99 9.08 -8.66
C ASP A 137 3.57 9.47 -7.24
N THR A 138 3.13 10.72 -7.05
CA THR A 138 2.59 11.22 -5.77
C THR A 138 1.42 10.37 -5.28
N GLY A 139 0.43 10.21 -6.15
CA GLY A 139 -0.80 9.49 -5.80
C GLY A 139 -0.60 7.99 -5.71
N SER A 140 0.12 7.39 -6.66
CA SER A 140 0.35 5.94 -6.70
C SER A 140 1.19 5.46 -5.51
N TYR A 141 2.26 6.19 -5.13
CA TYR A 141 3.04 5.87 -3.92
C TYR A 141 2.23 6.08 -2.65
N GLY A 142 1.46 7.17 -2.55
CA GLY A 142 0.64 7.47 -1.38
C GLY A 142 -0.47 6.44 -1.17
N LEU A 143 -1.26 6.16 -2.21
CA LEU A 143 -2.33 5.16 -2.15
C LEU A 143 -1.78 3.74 -1.95
N GLY A 144 -0.69 3.38 -2.65
CA GLY A 144 -0.04 2.09 -2.49
C GLY A 144 0.46 1.89 -1.05
N ALA A 145 1.07 2.92 -0.45
CA ALA A 145 1.52 2.89 0.93
C ALA A 145 0.35 2.73 1.91
N ALA A 146 -0.73 3.48 1.73
CA ALA A 146 -1.92 3.34 2.56
C ALA A 146 -2.52 1.94 2.44
N LEU A 147 -2.70 1.43 1.22
CA LEU A 147 -3.27 0.12 0.96
C LEU A 147 -2.46 -1.01 1.61
N VAL A 148 -1.15 -1.03 1.42
CA VAL A 148 -0.31 -2.11 1.95
C VAL A 148 -0.25 -2.08 3.48
N CYS A 149 -0.20 -0.88 4.10
CA CYS A 149 -0.24 -0.76 5.56
C CYS A 149 -1.58 -1.25 6.12
N TYR A 150 -2.71 -0.79 5.56
CA TYR A 150 -4.04 -1.25 5.98
C TYR A 150 -4.23 -2.74 5.72
N GLY A 151 -3.70 -3.25 4.61
CA GLY A 151 -3.77 -4.65 4.25
C GLY A 151 -3.02 -5.55 5.24
N LEU A 152 -1.77 -5.22 5.55
CA LEU A 152 -0.98 -5.98 6.55
C LEU A 152 -1.64 -5.96 7.93
N MET A 153 -2.05 -4.78 8.40
CA MET A 153 -2.78 -4.68 9.67
C MET A 153 -4.07 -5.50 9.68
N GLY A 154 -4.78 -5.56 8.55
CA GLY A 154 -5.99 -6.38 8.42
C GLY A 154 -5.69 -7.88 8.48
N VAL A 155 -4.60 -8.33 7.86
CA VAL A 155 -4.16 -9.74 7.95
C VAL A 155 -3.68 -10.06 9.36
N ALA A 156 -2.88 -9.20 9.98
CA ALA A 156 -2.37 -9.39 11.33
C ALA A 156 -3.49 -9.44 12.38
N ASN A 157 -4.54 -8.64 12.21
CA ASN A 157 -5.71 -8.64 13.09
C ASN A 157 -6.72 -9.77 12.79
N GLY A 158 -6.50 -10.56 11.73
CA GLY A 158 -7.44 -11.60 11.29
C GLY A 158 -8.70 -11.09 10.59
N ASP A 159 -8.75 -9.80 10.22
CA ASP A 159 -9.88 -9.21 9.46
C ASP A 159 -9.96 -9.79 8.04
N PHE A 160 -8.82 -10.16 7.47
CA PHE A 160 -8.70 -10.76 6.13
C PHE A 160 -7.72 -11.93 6.14
N SER A 161 -7.95 -12.91 5.25
CA SER A 161 -6.90 -13.89 4.95
C SER A 161 -5.83 -13.29 4.04
N ALA A 162 -4.58 -13.75 4.17
CA ALA A 162 -3.50 -13.35 3.26
C ALA A 162 -3.82 -13.71 1.80
N GLY A 163 -4.53 -14.82 1.57
CA GLY A 163 -5.00 -15.21 0.23
C GLY A 163 -5.98 -14.21 -0.36
N PHE A 164 -6.90 -13.68 0.45
CA PHE A 164 -7.81 -12.63 0.01
C PHE A 164 -7.05 -11.34 -0.34
N MET A 165 -6.09 -10.94 0.50
CA MET A 165 -5.23 -9.78 0.19
C MET A 165 -4.42 -10.00 -1.09
N ALA A 166 -3.85 -11.20 -1.27
CA ALA A 166 -3.12 -11.55 -2.49
C ALA A 166 -4.02 -11.46 -3.72
N SER A 167 -5.30 -11.85 -3.63
CA SER A 167 -6.24 -11.76 -4.76
C SER A 167 -6.59 -10.33 -5.14
N LEU A 168 -6.69 -9.41 -4.17
CA LEU A 168 -6.90 -7.98 -4.43
C LEU A 168 -5.69 -7.34 -5.13
N PHE A 169 -4.50 -7.87 -4.87
CA PHE A 169 -3.24 -7.32 -5.37
C PHE A 169 -2.58 -8.18 -6.46
N ALA A 170 -3.21 -9.30 -6.83
CA ALA A 170 -2.67 -10.22 -7.86
C ALA A 170 -2.76 -9.66 -9.28
N TYR A 171 -3.43 -8.53 -9.43
CA TYR A 171 -3.51 -7.84 -10.70
C TYR A 171 -2.97 -6.42 -10.56
N PRO A 172 -1.80 -6.17 -11.01
CA PRO A 172 -1.48 -5.05 -11.90
C PRO A 172 -1.17 -5.56 -13.29
#